data_a0820006ffcce57f3f416f21523a6bd2
#
_entry.id   a0820006ffcce57f3f416f21523a6bd2
#
_cell.length_a   1.000
_cell.length_b   1.000
_cell.length_c   1.000
_cell.angle_alpha   90.00
_cell.angle_beta   90.00
_cell.angle_gamma   90.00
#
_symmetry.space_group_name_H-M   'P 1'
#
loop_
_entity.id
_entity.type
_entity.pdbx_description
1 polymer ?
#
loop_
_entity_poly.entity_id
_entity_poly.type
_entity_poly.pdbx_seq_one_letter_code
_entity_poly.pdbx_strand_id
1 'polypeptide(L)'
;NHEGHGLKITLRLPLTLSIIAALSLRAGGHIFGISRSSVVEIISVANRNVEIEHIGDMPIAKVRGERLAYAKLEALLDVEEVACSQGTARTLVIIRPAVGATFALDVEAVVDNEELVVKPGAPLVMATGLYAGTTLPDNGRPMLLLDASGLAAAIGVEEDIFERDTTRHDAAHLEKRQIESGLLFETMDGTIRAIRLAS
;
A
#
# COMPACT_ATOMS: atom_id res chain seq x y z
N ASN A 1 -15.15 34.86 -30.66
CA ASN A 1 -14.70 35.43 -31.92
C ASN A 1 -15.70 36.51 -32.33
N HIS A 2 -15.24 37.72 -32.51
CA HIS A 2 -16.06 38.80 -33.06
C HIS A 2 -15.58 39.10 -34.49
N GLU A 3 -16.45 38.94 -35.43
CA GLU A 3 -16.14 39.16 -36.83
C GLU A 3 -15.64 40.59 -37.03
N GLY A 4 -14.48 40.79 -37.66
CA GLY A 4 -13.80 42.09 -37.85
C GLY A 4 -12.93 42.56 -36.67
N HIS A 5 -12.89 41.88 -35.53
CA HIS A 5 -12.14 42.27 -34.31
C HIS A 5 -11.03 41.30 -33.91
N GLY A 6 -10.71 40.34 -34.76
CA GLY A 6 -9.64 39.36 -34.53
C GLY A 6 -10.05 38.14 -33.66
N LEU A 7 -9.07 37.34 -33.27
CA LEU A 7 -9.22 36.11 -32.50
C LEU A 7 -8.63 36.28 -31.09
N LYS A 8 -9.42 35.99 -30.04
CA LYS A 8 -8.94 35.90 -28.66
C LYS A 8 -8.92 34.47 -28.24
N ILE A 9 -7.75 33.93 -27.93
CA ILE A 9 -7.54 32.59 -27.37
C ILE A 9 -7.17 32.75 -25.88
N THR A 10 -7.92 32.13 -25.00
CA THR A 10 -7.62 32.12 -23.57
C THR A 10 -7.22 30.69 -23.16
N LEU A 11 -5.98 30.52 -22.71
CA LEU A 11 -5.44 29.26 -22.16
C LEU A 11 -5.42 29.34 -20.65
N ARG A 12 -6.02 28.34 -20.00
CA ARG A 12 -5.92 28.17 -18.56
C ARG A 12 -5.07 26.93 -18.30
N LEU A 13 -3.89 27.13 -17.77
CA LEU A 13 -2.95 26.06 -17.43
C LEU A 13 -2.86 25.96 -15.91
N PRO A 14 -2.91 24.72 -15.31
CA PRO A 14 -2.60 24.56 -13.92
C PRO A 14 -1.12 24.89 -13.69
N LEU A 15 -0.81 25.61 -12.62
CA LEU A 15 0.55 26.00 -12.26
C LEU A 15 1.33 24.89 -11.56
N THR A 16 0.63 23.85 -11.07
CA THR A 16 1.23 22.74 -10.32
C THR A 16 1.12 21.45 -11.10
N LEU A 17 2.25 20.92 -11.53
CA LEU A 17 2.36 19.50 -11.92
C LEU A 17 2.47 18.69 -10.63
N SER A 18 1.58 17.71 -10.45
CA SER A 18 1.71 16.76 -9.37
C SER A 18 2.77 15.72 -9.76
N ILE A 19 4.01 15.98 -9.38
CA ILE A 19 5.12 15.03 -9.55
C ILE A 19 5.17 14.18 -8.29
N ILE A 20 5.14 12.89 -8.47
CA ILE A 20 5.27 11.91 -7.37
C ILE A 20 6.40 10.94 -7.65
N ALA A 21 7.12 10.54 -6.61
CA ALA A 21 7.99 9.38 -6.68
C ALA A 21 7.13 8.11 -6.70
N ALA A 22 7.34 7.24 -7.68
CA ALA A 22 6.57 6.02 -7.86
C ALA A 22 7.47 4.82 -8.14
N LEU A 23 7.01 3.64 -7.77
CA LEU A 23 7.61 2.37 -8.17
C LEU A 23 6.80 1.80 -9.33
N SER A 24 7.51 1.32 -10.34
CA SER A 24 6.96 0.57 -11.46
C SER A 24 6.91 -0.90 -11.12
N LEU A 25 5.69 -1.47 -11.10
CA LEU A 25 5.38 -2.86 -10.77
C LEU A 25 4.97 -3.60 -12.03
N ARG A 26 5.41 -4.86 -12.19
CA ARG A 26 4.97 -5.73 -13.27
C ARG A 26 3.93 -6.72 -12.77
N ALA A 27 2.83 -6.87 -13.52
CA ALA A 27 1.80 -7.87 -13.29
C ALA A 27 1.08 -8.18 -14.62
N GLY A 28 0.87 -9.46 -14.94
CA GLY A 28 0.24 -9.90 -16.18
C GLY A 28 0.96 -9.39 -17.44
N GLY A 29 2.28 -9.24 -17.39
CA GLY A 29 3.08 -8.66 -18.48
C GLY A 29 2.90 -7.14 -18.68
N HIS A 30 2.05 -6.47 -17.88
CA HIS A 30 1.83 -5.03 -17.88
C HIS A 30 2.63 -4.33 -16.79
N ILE A 31 2.85 -3.02 -16.96
CA ILE A 31 3.53 -2.17 -15.99
C ILE A 31 2.50 -1.22 -15.36
N PHE A 32 2.52 -1.17 -14.04
CA PHE A 32 1.67 -0.29 -13.22
C PHE A 32 2.55 0.54 -12.29
N GLY A 33 2.18 1.78 -12.03
CA GLY A 33 2.83 2.61 -11.03
C GLY A 33 2.15 2.49 -9.67
N ILE A 34 2.91 2.63 -8.59
CA ILE A 34 2.36 2.86 -7.25
C ILE A 34 3.18 3.94 -6.55
N SER A 35 2.52 4.80 -5.75
CA SER A 35 3.26 5.84 -5.01
C SER A 35 4.31 5.22 -4.10
N ARG A 36 5.55 5.70 -4.17
CA ARG A 36 6.65 5.25 -3.31
C ARG A 36 6.34 5.49 -1.82
N SER A 37 5.57 6.54 -1.51
CA SER A 37 5.21 6.88 -0.13
C SER A 37 4.30 5.84 0.54
N SER A 38 3.56 5.06 -0.23
CA SER A 38 2.74 3.95 0.30
C SER A 38 3.51 2.64 0.46
N VAL A 39 4.72 2.53 -0.06
CA VAL A 39 5.52 1.31 0.01
C VAL A 39 6.44 1.33 1.22
N VAL A 40 6.24 0.37 2.12
CA VAL A 40 7.04 0.19 3.34
C VAL A 40 8.30 -0.61 3.05
N GLU A 41 8.15 -1.76 2.39
CA GLU A 41 9.22 -2.72 2.15
C GLU A 41 8.98 -3.53 0.87
N ILE A 42 10.06 -4.04 0.28
CA ILE A 42 10.04 -4.92 -0.90
C ILE A 42 10.83 -6.17 -0.53
N ILE A 43 10.21 -7.35 -0.67
CA ILE A 43 10.78 -8.62 -0.23
C ILE A 43 10.65 -9.64 -1.36
N SER A 44 11.68 -10.44 -1.60
CA SER A 44 11.55 -11.58 -2.51
C SER A 44 10.74 -12.70 -1.85
N VAL A 45 9.74 -13.25 -2.54
CA VAL A 45 8.94 -14.39 -2.04
C VAL A 45 9.81 -15.64 -1.79
N ALA A 46 10.96 -15.77 -2.47
CA ALA A 46 11.91 -16.85 -2.20
C ALA A 46 12.65 -16.70 -0.85
N ASN A 47 12.45 -15.60 -0.13
CA ASN A 47 13.07 -15.39 1.17
C ASN A 47 12.42 -16.33 2.22
N ARG A 48 13.25 -17.02 3.00
CA ARG A 48 12.78 -17.96 4.05
C ARG A 48 11.95 -17.31 5.17
N ASN A 49 11.92 -15.99 5.23
CA ASN A 49 11.15 -15.23 6.22
C ASN A 49 9.74 -14.85 5.74
N VAL A 50 9.32 -15.36 4.59
CA VAL A 50 8.00 -15.13 4.02
C VAL A 50 7.30 -16.50 3.90
N GLU A 51 6.18 -16.65 4.58
CA GLU A 51 5.29 -17.81 4.52
C GLU A 51 3.92 -17.33 4.06
N ILE A 52 3.31 -18.01 3.09
CA ILE A 52 1.94 -17.71 2.67
C ILE A 52 1.05 -18.79 3.25
N GLU A 53 0.15 -18.37 4.15
CA GLU A 53 -0.81 -19.21 4.85
C GLU A 53 -2.23 -18.88 4.36
N HIS A 54 -3.20 -19.74 4.65
CA HIS A 54 -4.61 -19.46 4.43
C HIS A 54 -5.38 -19.56 5.74
N ILE A 55 -6.17 -18.54 6.05
CA ILE A 55 -7.12 -18.58 7.17
C ILE A 55 -8.53 -18.58 6.56
N GLY A 56 -9.17 -19.76 6.52
CA GLY A 56 -10.38 -19.95 5.72
C GLY A 56 -10.08 -19.74 4.23
N ASP A 57 -10.82 -18.85 3.59
CA ASP A 57 -10.63 -18.51 2.18
C ASP A 57 -9.70 -17.31 1.96
N MET A 58 -9.19 -16.69 3.04
CA MET A 58 -8.34 -15.51 2.94
C MET A 58 -6.85 -15.92 2.94
N PRO A 59 -6.10 -15.58 1.89
CA PRO A 59 -4.66 -15.74 1.88
C PRO A 59 -3.99 -14.67 2.75
N ILE A 60 -2.97 -15.07 3.50
CA ILE A 60 -2.21 -14.23 4.43
C ILE A 60 -0.73 -14.45 4.18
N ALA A 61 0.02 -13.35 4.14
CA ALA A 61 1.46 -13.40 4.15
C ALA A 61 1.98 -13.20 5.59
N LYS A 62 2.74 -14.17 6.08
CA LYS A 62 3.48 -14.02 7.32
C LYS A 62 4.89 -13.53 7.01
N VAL A 63 5.17 -12.31 7.42
CA VAL A 63 6.44 -11.62 7.17
C VAL A 63 7.06 -11.26 8.50
N ARG A 64 8.22 -11.83 8.83
CA ARG A 64 8.92 -11.59 10.10
C ARG A 64 8.07 -11.80 11.35
N GLY A 65 7.09 -12.68 11.28
CA GLY A 65 6.17 -12.97 12.38
C GLY A 65 4.89 -12.14 12.38
N GLU A 66 4.81 -11.07 11.59
CA GLU A 66 3.57 -10.31 11.37
C GLU A 66 2.71 -10.97 10.30
N ARG A 67 1.41 -11.00 10.52
CA ARG A 67 0.41 -11.48 9.57
C ARG A 67 -0.20 -10.32 8.82
N LEU A 68 -0.06 -10.31 7.51
CA LEU A 68 -0.56 -9.27 6.62
C LEU A 68 -1.56 -9.91 5.64
N ALA A 69 -2.65 -9.22 5.34
CA ALA A 69 -3.50 -9.62 4.23
C ALA A 69 -2.66 -9.71 2.96
N TYR A 70 -2.89 -10.74 2.16
CA TYR A 70 -2.12 -11.01 0.96
C TYR A 70 -3.03 -11.01 -0.26
N ALA A 71 -2.58 -10.39 -1.33
CA ALA A 71 -3.22 -10.49 -2.63
C ALA A 71 -2.21 -10.49 -3.77
N LYS A 72 -2.53 -11.20 -4.85
CA LYS A 72 -1.81 -11.08 -6.12
C LYS A 72 -2.37 -9.89 -6.89
N LEU A 73 -1.48 -9.06 -7.43
CA LEU A 73 -1.89 -7.88 -8.20
C LEU A 73 -2.68 -8.28 -9.46
N GLU A 74 -2.30 -9.36 -10.11
CA GLU A 74 -3.00 -9.89 -11.28
C GLU A 74 -4.46 -10.21 -10.97
N ALA A 75 -4.72 -10.85 -9.82
CA ALA A 75 -6.07 -11.22 -9.41
C ALA A 75 -6.92 -9.98 -9.06
N LEU A 76 -6.32 -8.95 -8.44
CA LEU A 76 -7.03 -7.70 -8.11
C LEU A 76 -7.40 -6.89 -9.36
N LEU A 77 -6.57 -6.95 -10.39
CA LEU A 77 -6.76 -6.19 -11.64
C LEU A 77 -7.47 -6.99 -12.72
N ASP A 78 -7.82 -8.26 -12.45
CA ASP A 78 -8.43 -9.19 -13.41
C ASP A 78 -7.59 -9.30 -14.72
N VAL A 79 -6.27 -9.38 -14.57
CA VAL A 79 -5.33 -9.60 -15.68
C VAL A 79 -4.79 -11.03 -15.64
N GLU A 80 -4.55 -11.62 -16.83
CA GLU A 80 -4.02 -12.97 -16.93
C GLU A 80 -2.62 -13.07 -16.31
N GLU A 81 -2.43 -14.08 -15.47
CA GLU A 81 -1.12 -14.40 -14.92
C GLU A 81 -0.22 -14.93 -16.04
N VAL A 82 0.77 -14.16 -16.44
CA VAL A 82 1.78 -14.64 -17.38
C VAL A 82 2.70 -15.60 -16.64
N ALA A 83 2.82 -16.84 -17.15
CA ALA A 83 3.73 -17.81 -16.56
C ALA A 83 5.14 -17.20 -16.47
N CYS A 84 5.59 -16.90 -15.26
CA CYS A 84 6.95 -16.43 -15.05
C CYS A 84 7.92 -17.45 -15.64
N SER A 85 8.87 -16.98 -16.43
CA SER A 85 9.96 -17.82 -16.94
C SER A 85 10.56 -18.57 -15.76
N GLN A 86 10.72 -19.88 -15.88
CA GLN A 86 11.21 -20.75 -14.81
C GLN A 86 12.43 -20.11 -14.13
N GLY A 87 12.29 -19.74 -12.85
CA GLY A 87 13.37 -19.19 -12.03
C GLY A 87 13.25 -17.75 -11.57
N THR A 88 12.25 -16.98 -12.02
CA THR A 88 12.05 -15.61 -11.51
C THR A 88 11.19 -15.67 -10.25
N ALA A 89 11.81 -15.41 -9.09
CA ALA A 89 11.09 -15.31 -7.82
C ALA A 89 10.17 -14.09 -7.86
N ARG A 90 8.90 -14.27 -7.52
CA ARG A 90 7.94 -13.18 -7.35
C ARG A 90 8.38 -12.25 -6.21
N THR A 91 7.85 -11.04 -6.22
CA THR A 91 8.21 -9.99 -5.28
C THR A 91 6.99 -9.59 -4.46
N LEU A 92 7.16 -9.56 -3.16
CA LEU A 92 6.16 -9.08 -2.23
C LEU A 92 6.43 -7.61 -1.90
N VAL A 93 5.46 -6.76 -2.14
CA VAL A 93 5.51 -5.33 -1.83
C VAL A 93 4.60 -5.08 -0.64
N ILE A 94 5.18 -4.66 0.48
CA ILE A 94 4.41 -4.30 1.68
C ILE A 94 3.91 -2.88 1.53
N ILE A 95 2.61 -2.71 1.54
CA ILE A 95 1.94 -1.43 1.28
C ILE A 95 1.21 -0.99 2.53
N ARG A 96 1.43 0.27 2.90
CA ARG A 96 0.66 0.99 3.92
C ARG A 96 -0.14 2.08 3.22
N PRO A 97 -1.45 1.88 3.04
CA PRO A 97 -2.32 2.89 2.45
C PRO A 97 -2.52 4.08 3.41
N ALA A 98 -3.06 5.19 2.89
CA ALA A 98 -3.46 6.32 3.73
C ALA A 98 -4.68 5.99 4.60
N VAL A 99 -5.55 5.09 4.11
CA VAL A 99 -6.73 4.56 4.80
C VAL A 99 -6.74 3.06 4.64
N GLY A 100 -6.97 2.33 5.72
CA GLY A 100 -6.94 0.87 5.77
C GLY A 100 -5.65 0.30 6.38
N ALA A 101 -5.63 -1.00 6.62
CA ALA A 101 -4.49 -1.68 7.23
C ALA A 101 -3.38 -1.98 6.21
N THR A 102 -2.17 -2.19 6.72
CA THR A 102 -1.01 -2.62 5.92
C THR A 102 -1.27 -4.00 5.33
N PHE A 103 -0.91 -4.20 4.07
CA PHE A 103 -1.09 -5.46 3.35
C PHE A 103 0.12 -5.80 2.48
N ALA A 104 0.19 -7.04 2.06
CA ALA A 104 1.22 -7.59 1.21
C ALA A 104 0.69 -7.81 -0.21
N LEU A 105 1.25 -7.11 -1.17
CA LEU A 105 0.91 -7.22 -2.59
C LEU A 105 1.96 -8.05 -3.31
N ASP A 106 1.57 -9.18 -3.88
CA ASP A 106 2.43 -10.04 -4.68
C ASP A 106 2.42 -9.59 -6.14
N VAL A 107 3.59 -9.32 -6.68
CA VAL A 107 3.81 -8.86 -8.05
C VAL A 107 4.88 -9.71 -8.75
N GLU A 108 4.88 -9.73 -10.08
CA GLU A 108 5.92 -10.43 -10.84
C GLU A 108 7.32 -9.85 -10.55
N ALA A 109 7.44 -8.52 -10.58
CA ALA A 109 8.68 -7.82 -10.30
C ALA A 109 8.43 -6.35 -9.97
N VAL A 110 9.34 -5.75 -9.20
CA VAL A 110 9.53 -4.31 -9.14
C VAL A 110 10.57 -3.94 -10.21
N VAL A 111 10.22 -3.04 -11.12
CA VAL A 111 11.00 -2.75 -12.32
C VAL A 111 11.91 -1.55 -12.10
N ASP A 112 11.34 -0.43 -11.64
CA ASP A 112 12.06 0.83 -11.52
C ASP A 112 11.45 1.73 -10.43
N ASN A 113 12.21 2.80 -10.08
CA ASN A 113 11.76 3.88 -9.20
C ASN A 113 11.97 5.19 -9.97
N GLU A 114 10.88 5.84 -10.33
CA GLU A 114 10.88 7.01 -11.21
C GLU A 114 9.97 8.12 -10.68
N GLU A 115 10.25 9.35 -11.12
CA GLU A 115 9.38 10.49 -10.84
C GLU A 115 8.37 10.64 -11.97
N LEU A 116 7.09 10.64 -11.62
CA LEU A 116 5.99 10.60 -12.58
C LEU A 116 5.07 11.78 -12.43
N VAL A 117 4.62 12.32 -13.56
CA VAL A 117 3.58 13.35 -13.62
C VAL A 117 2.23 12.65 -13.69
N VAL A 118 1.43 12.81 -12.64
CA VAL A 118 0.11 12.20 -12.55
C VAL A 118 -0.94 13.07 -13.23
N LYS A 119 -1.78 12.43 -14.04
CA LYS A 119 -2.94 13.01 -14.70
C LYS A 119 -4.18 12.21 -14.35
N PRO A 120 -5.37 12.84 -14.32
CA PRO A 120 -6.61 12.10 -14.18
C PRO A 120 -6.75 11.02 -15.27
N GLY A 121 -7.14 9.82 -14.88
CA GLY A 121 -7.46 8.74 -15.81
C GLY A 121 -8.83 8.92 -16.46
N ALA A 122 -9.17 8.04 -17.41
CA ALA A 122 -10.51 8.00 -17.99
C ALA A 122 -11.57 7.73 -16.90
N PRO A 123 -12.76 8.36 -16.94
CA PRO A 123 -13.78 8.21 -15.89
C PRO A 123 -14.15 6.75 -15.59
N LEU A 124 -14.21 5.91 -16.61
CA LEU A 124 -14.51 4.47 -16.45
C LEU A 124 -13.43 3.74 -15.63
N VAL A 125 -12.15 4.06 -15.86
CA VAL A 125 -11.02 3.49 -15.13
C VAL A 125 -11.01 3.99 -13.69
N MET A 126 -11.26 5.29 -13.49
CA MET A 126 -11.31 5.88 -12.15
C MET A 126 -12.49 5.35 -11.32
N ALA A 127 -13.60 4.98 -11.98
CA ALA A 127 -14.79 4.43 -11.31
C ALA A 127 -14.54 3.05 -10.66
N THR A 128 -13.48 2.34 -11.03
CA THR A 128 -13.10 1.06 -10.39
C THR A 128 -12.59 1.25 -8.96
N GLY A 129 -12.12 2.44 -8.61
CA GLY A 129 -11.50 2.75 -7.33
C GLY A 129 -10.09 2.19 -7.15
N LEU A 130 -9.58 1.42 -8.11
CA LEU A 130 -8.25 0.77 -8.02
C LEU A 130 -7.10 1.68 -8.48
N TYR A 131 -7.42 2.79 -9.15
CA TYR A 131 -6.42 3.65 -9.79
C TYR A 131 -6.52 5.09 -9.29
N ALA A 132 -5.37 5.70 -9.01
CA ALA A 132 -5.22 7.10 -8.64
C ALA A 132 -5.10 8.03 -9.87
N GLY A 133 -4.79 7.48 -11.04
CA GLY A 133 -4.62 8.26 -12.26
C GLY A 133 -3.85 7.52 -13.34
N THR A 134 -3.37 8.30 -14.29
CA THR A 134 -2.50 7.82 -15.38
C THR A 134 -1.26 8.69 -15.47
N THR A 135 -0.20 8.15 -16.01
CA THR A 135 1.06 8.84 -16.25
C THR A 135 1.64 8.45 -17.59
N LEU A 136 2.56 9.25 -18.08
CA LEU A 136 3.33 8.98 -19.30
C LEU A 136 4.82 9.05 -18.93
N PRO A 137 5.46 7.91 -18.63
CA PRO A 137 6.89 7.82 -18.40
C PRO A 137 7.70 8.22 -19.65
N ASP A 138 9.02 8.39 -19.48
CA ASP A 138 9.93 8.79 -20.56
C ASP A 138 9.96 7.79 -21.75
N ASN A 139 9.58 6.54 -21.50
CA ASN A 139 9.46 5.52 -22.57
C ASN A 139 8.26 5.75 -23.50
N GLY A 140 7.43 6.77 -23.24
CA GLY A 140 6.27 7.12 -24.04
C GLY A 140 5.08 6.17 -23.96
N ARG A 141 5.11 5.15 -23.07
CA ARG A 141 3.99 4.21 -22.88
C ARG A 141 3.12 4.67 -21.72
N PRO A 142 1.81 4.89 -21.94
CA PRO A 142 0.91 5.24 -20.84
C PRO A 142 0.92 4.15 -19.77
N MET A 143 0.96 4.57 -18.50
CA MET A 143 0.94 3.68 -17.35
C MET A 143 -0.16 4.12 -16.38
N LEU A 144 -0.90 3.16 -15.83
CA LEU A 144 -1.89 3.40 -14.77
C LEU A 144 -1.19 3.43 -13.42
N LEU A 145 -1.57 4.43 -12.62
CA LEU A 145 -1.12 4.56 -11.24
C LEU A 145 -2.14 3.92 -10.31
N LEU A 146 -1.71 2.96 -9.52
CA LEU A 146 -2.53 2.24 -8.54
C LEU A 146 -2.81 3.13 -7.33
N ASP A 147 -4.02 3.01 -6.79
CA ASP A 147 -4.40 3.60 -5.51
C ASP A 147 -4.26 2.57 -4.38
N ALA A 148 -3.33 2.81 -3.47
CA ALA A 148 -3.06 1.93 -2.35
C ALA A 148 -4.29 1.74 -1.44
N SER A 149 -5.11 2.77 -1.23
CA SER A 149 -6.33 2.69 -0.43
C SER A 149 -7.44 1.93 -1.17
N GLY A 150 -7.55 2.13 -2.48
CA GLY A 150 -8.47 1.37 -3.32
C GLY A 150 -8.13 -0.11 -3.38
N LEU A 151 -6.84 -0.46 -3.46
CA LEU A 151 -6.37 -1.85 -3.38
C LEU A 151 -6.70 -2.47 -2.01
N ALA A 152 -6.45 -1.75 -0.89
CA ALA A 152 -6.80 -2.22 0.45
C ALA A 152 -8.30 -2.51 0.58
N ALA A 153 -9.14 -1.63 0.07
CA ALA A 153 -10.60 -1.81 0.06
C ALA A 153 -11.02 -3.03 -0.78
N ALA A 154 -10.40 -3.25 -1.93
CA ALA A 154 -10.66 -4.42 -2.78
C ALA A 154 -10.25 -5.75 -2.13
N ILE A 155 -9.19 -5.74 -1.32
CA ILE A 155 -8.75 -6.91 -0.53
C ILE A 155 -9.69 -7.14 0.67
N GLY A 156 -10.48 -6.13 1.08
CA GLY A 156 -11.34 -6.20 2.25
C GLY A 156 -10.57 -6.01 3.56
N VAL A 157 -9.46 -5.30 3.55
CA VAL A 157 -8.63 -5.02 4.72
C VAL A 157 -9.15 -3.78 5.43
N GLU A 158 -10.12 -3.96 6.33
CA GLU A 158 -10.53 -2.92 7.27
C GLU A 158 -9.54 -2.88 8.45
N GLU A 159 -9.35 -1.69 9.05
CA GLU A 159 -8.37 -1.45 10.13
C GLU A 159 -8.48 -2.42 11.33
N ASP A 160 -9.60 -3.13 11.47
CA ASP A 160 -9.95 -3.88 12.69
C ASP A 160 -9.74 -5.40 12.62
N ILE A 161 -9.37 -5.99 11.46
CA ILE A 161 -9.42 -7.46 11.34
C ILE A 161 -8.20 -8.14 11.97
N PHE A 162 -7.04 -7.50 11.96
CA PHE A 162 -5.79 -8.12 12.43
C PHE A 162 -5.39 -7.77 13.87
N GLU A 163 -5.88 -6.66 14.44
CA GLU A 163 -5.66 -6.38 15.87
C GLU A 163 -6.43 -7.33 16.80
N ARG A 164 -7.52 -7.93 16.32
CA ARG A 164 -8.34 -8.85 17.14
C ARG A 164 -7.73 -10.22 17.38
N ASP A 165 -6.83 -10.69 16.54
CA ASP A 165 -6.25 -12.04 16.69
C ASP A 165 -4.99 -12.06 17.55
N THR A 166 -4.21 -10.98 17.59
CA THR A 166 -3.09 -10.85 18.54
C THR A 166 -3.57 -10.68 19.97
N THR A 167 -4.73 -10.07 20.18
CA THR A 167 -5.35 -9.94 21.53
C THR A 167 -6.04 -11.21 22.00
N ARG A 168 -6.41 -12.17 21.12
CA ARG A 168 -7.09 -13.39 21.54
C ARG A 168 -6.16 -14.48 22.07
N HIS A 169 -4.90 -14.52 21.66
CA HIS A 169 -3.94 -15.51 22.21
C HIS A 169 -3.36 -15.08 23.54
N ASP A 170 -3.26 -13.77 23.81
CA ASP A 170 -2.81 -13.25 25.10
C ASP A 170 -3.95 -13.06 26.13
N ALA A 171 -5.21 -13.03 25.67
CA ALA A 171 -6.37 -12.82 26.55
C ALA A 171 -6.76 -14.05 27.41
N ALA A 172 -6.17 -15.22 27.17
CA ALA A 172 -6.43 -16.39 28.01
C ALA A 172 -5.64 -16.36 29.33
N HIS A 173 -4.72 -15.44 29.55
CA HIS A 173 -3.89 -15.32 30.75
C HIS A 173 -3.75 -13.91 31.35
N LEU A 174 -4.54 -12.93 30.92
CA LEU A 174 -4.55 -11.61 31.54
C LEU A 174 -5.90 -11.35 32.20
N GLU A 175 -5.99 -11.63 33.49
CA GLU A 175 -6.90 -10.93 34.39
C GLU A 175 -6.85 -9.42 34.08
N LYS A 176 -8.02 -8.77 34.06
CA LYS A 176 -8.22 -7.34 33.83
C LYS A 176 -7.14 -6.50 34.54
N ARG A 177 -6.05 -6.20 33.86
CA ARG A 177 -5.13 -5.16 34.30
C ARG A 177 -5.78 -3.82 33.96
N GLN A 178 -6.23 -3.13 34.98
CA GLN A 178 -6.55 -1.70 34.88
C GLN A 178 -5.27 -0.98 34.46
N ILE A 179 -5.27 -0.42 33.26
CA ILE A 179 -4.18 0.44 32.80
C ILE A 179 -4.35 1.77 33.49
N GLU A 180 -3.47 2.07 34.44
CA GLU A 180 -3.41 3.35 35.14
C GLU A 180 -2.24 4.15 34.60
N SER A 181 -2.50 5.42 34.29
CA SER A 181 -1.45 6.34 33.85
C SER A 181 -0.56 6.72 35.05
N GLY A 182 0.73 6.52 34.93
CA GLY A 182 1.70 6.84 35.96
C GLY A 182 2.96 7.50 35.40
N LEU A 183 3.62 8.32 36.24
CA LEU A 183 4.93 8.88 35.94
C LEU A 183 6.00 8.01 36.58
N LEU A 184 6.94 7.49 35.77
CA LEU A 184 8.13 6.81 36.25
C LEU A 184 9.27 7.82 36.38
N PHE A 185 9.99 7.80 37.49
CA PHE A 185 11.16 8.64 37.71
C PHE A 185 12.21 7.89 38.55
N GLU A 186 13.46 8.24 38.35
CA GLU A 186 14.61 7.73 39.08
C GLU A 186 14.99 8.70 40.17
N THR A 187 15.11 8.18 41.40
CA THR A 187 15.54 8.96 42.55
C THR A 187 17.08 9.00 42.63
N MET A 188 17.66 9.97 43.34
CA MET A 188 19.11 10.17 43.44
C MET A 188 19.88 8.96 43.99
N ASP A 189 19.21 7.99 44.57
CA ASP A 189 19.76 6.72 45.06
C ASP A 189 19.72 5.61 44.01
N GLY A 190 19.29 5.93 42.75
CA GLY A 190 19.20 4.97 41.66
C GLY A 190 17.93 4.08 41.69
N THR A 191 16.98 4.39 42.60
CA THR A 191 15.71 3.61 42.70
C THR A 191 14.66 4.17 41.73
N ILE A 192 14.05 3.30 40.94
CA ILE A 192 12.94 3.68 40.06
C ILE A 192 11.63 3.66 40.86
N ARG A 193 10.91 4.79 40.86
CA ARG A 193 9.60 4.96 41.50
C ARG A 193 8.54 5.38 40.51
N ALA A 194 7.29 4.99 40.77
CA ALA A 194 6.13 5.34 39.96
C ALA A 194 5.11 6.12 40.80
N ILE A 195 4.59 7.22 40.26
CA ILE A 195 3.48 7.98 40.87
C ILE A 195 2.28 7.87 39.90
N ARG A 196 1.12 7.50 40.44
CA ARG A 196 -0.14 7.47 39.72
C ARG A 196 -0.57 8.91 39.38
N LEU A 197 -0.90 9.15 38.10
CA LEU A 197 -1.52 10.41 37.69
C LEU A 197 -3.03 10.29 37.92
N ALA A 198 -3.56 11.17 38.79
CA ALA A 198 -5.01 11.28 38.93
C ALA A 198 -5.58 11.98 37.68
N SER A 199 -6.63 11.39 37.09
CA SER A 199 -7.40 11.98 36.00
C SER A 199 -8.38 12.99 36.52
#